data_17581993469f8a3b668e09bf7a02b450
#
_entry.id   17581993469f8a3b668e09bf7a02b450
#
_cell.length_a   1.000
_cell.length_b   1.000
_cell.length_c   1.000
_cell.angle_alpha   90.00
_cell.angle_beta   90.00
_cell.angle_gamma   90.00
#
_symmetry.space_group_name_H-M   'P 1'
#
loop_
_entity.id
_entity.type
_entity.pdbx_description
1 polymer ?
#
loop_
_entity_poly.entity_id
_entity_poly.type
_entity_poly.pdbx_seq_one_letter_code
_entity_poly.pdbx_strand_id
1 'polypeptide(L)'
;YENPGDDSELSAAQKKERSKITGVWFEEDYLRSYPFNETACDTVGFTLSRDVADAGLEGYYNATLAGVDGRQYGYINNNSDVEQTIIEPTDGKSIETSLDLGLQQIVEKYVNTFEEKMGAKNVGVIIEDPKTGEILAMDGGDRYDLNNPRDLSNVYSESEIAAMNDEETVDALNGMWSNFCVTDAYEPGSVV
;
A
#
# COMPACT_ATOMS: atom_id res chain seq x y z
N TYR A 1 18.61 7.11 -2.65
CA TYR A 1 18.50 7.81 -3.94
C TYR A 1 19.33 9.08 -3.85
N GLU A 2 20.42 9.11 -4.61
CA GLU A 2 21.29 10.28 -4.69
C GLU A 2 20.56 11.35 -5.52
N ASN A 3 20.50 12.56 -5.00
CA ASN A 3 19.89 13.70 -5.69
C ASN A 3 20.59 13.88 -7.06
N PRO A 4 19.89 13.70 -8.19
CA PRO A 4 20.50 13.80 -9.52
C PRO A 4 21.05 15.20 -9.86
N GLY A 5 20.82 16.17 -8.97
CA GLY A 5 21.36 17.54 -9.05
C GLY A 5 22.69 17.75 -8.31
N ASP A 6 23.11 16.84 -7.44
CA ASP A 6 24.36 17.01 -6.68
C ASP A 6 25.57 16.55 -7.49
N ASP A 7 26.35 17.54 -7.96
CA ASP A 7 27.60 17.32 -8.69
C ASP A 7 28.83 17.16 -7.77
N SER A 8 28.66 17.17 -6.46
CA SER A 8 29.79 17.23 -5.49
C SER A 8 30.72 16.02 -5.61
N GLU A 9 30.19 14.85 -5.92
CA GLU A 9 30.97 13.61 -6.01
C GLU A 9 31.43 13.24 -7.44
N LEU A 10 31.02 14.01 -8.47
CA LEU A 10 31.37 13.71 -9.84
C LEU A 10 32.78 14.21 -10.19
N SER A 11 33.56 13.35 -10.87
CA SER A 11 34.85 13.73 -11.46
C SER A 11 34.66 14.79 -12.57
N ALA A 12 35.72 15.54 -12.87
CA ALA A 12 35.70 16.55 -13.93
C ALA A 12 35.31 15.98 -15.32
N ALA A 13 35.66 14.72 -15.60
CA ALA A 13 35.29 14.03 -16.85
C ALA A 13 33.78 13.72 -16.88
N GLN A 14 33.22 13.23 -15.78
CA GLN A 14 31.79 12.96 -15.65
C GLN A 14 30.94 14.24 -15.72
N LYS A 15 31.39 15.33 -15.09
CA LYS A 15 30.75 16.65 -15.21
C LYS A 15 30.70 17.14 -16.66
N LYS A 16 31.82 16.95 -17.40
CA LYS A 16 31.90 17.31 -18.81
C LYS A 16 31.02 16.46 -19.72
N GLU A 17 30.87 15.17 -19.43
CA GLU A 17 29.92 14.30 -20.16
C GLU A 17 28.46 14.69 -19.84
N ARG A 18 28.15 14.92 -18.55
CA ARG A 18 26.83 15.36 -18.12
C ARG A 18 26.42 16.68 -18.77
N SER A 19 27.34 17.63 -18.90
CA SER A 19 27.05 18.94 -19.53
C SER A 19 26.69 18.87 -21.03
N LYS A 20 26.94 17.74 -21.68
CA LYS A 20 26.54 17.50 -23.07
C LYS A 20 25.08 17.02 -23.20
N ILE A 21 24.51 16.55 -22.09
CA ILE A 21 23.13 16.07 -22.05
C ILE A 21 22.22 17.27 -21.79
N THR A 22 21.40 17.63 -22.75
CA THR A 22 20.43 18.71 -22.65
C THR A 22 19.03 18.21 -22.99
N GLY A 23 17.99 18.82 -22.42
CA GLY A 23 16.60 18.46 -22.67
C GLY A 23 16.12 17.22 -21.93
N VAL A 24 16.86 16.78 -20.91
CA VAL A 24 16.48 15.70 -19.99
C VAL A 24 16.29 16.31 -18.60
N TRP A 25 15.19 16.00 -17.97
CA TRP A 25 14.92 16.31 -16.56
C TRP A 25 14.43 15.06 -15.86
N PHE A 26 14.55 15.04 -14.55
CA PHE A 26 14.09 13.96 -13.69
C PHE A 26 12.99 14.52 -12.76
N GLU A 27 11.93 13.77 -12.62
CA GLU A 27 10.90 13.97 -11.62
C GLU A 27 11.10 12.93 -10.50
N GLU A 28 11.05 13.37 -9.24
CA GLU A 28 11.00 12.46 -8.10
C GLU A 28 9.59 11.88 -7.99
N ASP A 29 9.51 10.57 -7.87
CA ASP A 29 8.28 9.87 -7.58
C ASP A 29 8.49 8.94 -6.37
N TYR A 30 7.45 8.79 -5.56
CA TYR A 30 7.50 8.01 -4.34
C TYR A 30 6.64 6.77 -4.49
N LEU A 31 7.26 5.60 -4.30
CA LEU A 31 6.57 4.33 -4.28
C LEU A 31 6.40 3.84 -2.84
N ARG A 32 5.18 3.43 -2.51
CA ARG A 32 4.89 2.76 -1.25
C ARG A 32 5.52 1.37 -1.28
N SER A 33 6.20 0.98 -0.21
CA SER A 33 6.79 -0.35 -0.05
C SER A 33 6.31 -0.98 1.25
N TYR A 34 5.95 -2.26 1.18
CA TYR A 34 5.44 -3.05 2.30
C TYR A 34 6.45 -4.16 2.63
N PRO A 35 7.31 -3.94 3.67
CA PRO A 35 8.42 -4.85 3.96
C PRO A 35 8.01 -6.26 4.39
N PHE A 36 6.78 -6.43 4.86
CA PHE A 36 6.24 -7.70 5.34
C PHE A 36 5.28 -8.37 4.35
N ASN A 37 5.22 -7.86 3.12
CA ASN A 37 4.45 -8.40 2.00
C ASN A 37 2.99 -8.70 2.34
N GLU A 38 2.69 -9.92 2.80
CA GLU A 38 1.33 -10.43 3.03
C GLU A 38 0.83 -10.23 4.47
N THR A 39 1.73 -9.90 5.41
CA THR A 39 1.35 -9.83 6.84
C THR A 39 0.36 -8.69 7.07
N ALA A 40 -0.78 -9.03 7.68
CA ALA A 40 -1.91 -8.14 7.96
C ALA A 40 -2.43 -7.39 6.72
N CYS A 41 -2.35 -8.02 5.53
CA CYS A 41 -2.67 -7.36 4.26
C CYS A 41 -4.09 -6.81 4.21
N ASP A 42 -5.06 -7.54 4.72
CA ASP A 42 -6.47 -7.17 4.80
C ASP A 42 -6.75 -6.01 5.79
N THR A 43 -5.90 -5.84 6.78
CA THR A 43 -6.00 -4.78 7.79
C THR A 43 -5.21 -3.54 7.38
N VAL A 44 -3.96 -3.71 6.96
CA VAL A 44 -3.07 -2.62 6.53
C VAL A 44 -3.60 -2.00 5.24
N GLY A 45 -3.95 -2.83 4.28
CA GLY A 45 -4.36 -2.38 2.95
C GLY A 45 -3.20 -1.83 2.13
N PHE A 46 -3.53 -1.23 1.00
CA PHE A 46 -2.53 -0.76 0.05
C PHE A 46 -2.93 0.54 -0.64
N THR A 47 -1.96 1.18 -1.29
CA THR A 47 -2.19 2.30 -2.20
C THR A 47 -1.82 1.89 -3.62
N LEU A 48 -2.65 2.26 -4.60
CA LEU A 48 -2.34 2.08 -6.02
C LEU A 48 -1.50 3.21 -6.58
N SER A 49 -1.64 4.40 -6.00
CA SER A 49 -0.82 5.58 -6.31
C SER A 49 -0.85 6.50 -5.08
N ARG A 50 -0.03 7.54 -5.10
CA ARG A 50 0.06 8.50 -3.99
C ARG A 50 -1.31 9.07 -3.55
N ASP A 51 -2.21 9.29 -4.50
CA ASP A 51 -3.49 9.94 -4.25
C ASP A 51 -4.67 8.95 -4.14
N VAL A 52 -4.43 7.66 -4.39
CA VAL A 52 -5.48 6.63 -4.43
C VAL A 52 -5.05 5.47 -3.55
N ALA A 53 -5.58 5.44 -2.35
CA ALA A 53 -5.50 4.29 -1.46
C ALA A 53 -6.88 3.65 -1.37
N ASP A 54 -6.96 2.36 -1.68
CA ASP A 54 -8.25 1.71 -1.91
C ASP A 54 -8.70 0.81 -0.76
N ALA A 55 -7.78 0.37 0.12
CA ALA A 55 -8.12 -0.63 1.13
C ALA A 55 -7.47 -0.36 2.50
N GLY A 56 -8.06 -0.90 3.55
CA GLY A 56 -7.53 -0.99 4.90
C GLY A 56 -7.20 0.35 5.55
N LEU A 57 -6.19 0.35 6.40
CA LEU A 57 -5.70 1.54 7.10
C LEU A 57 -5.08 2.55 6.12
N GLU A 58 -4.40 2.08 5.07
CA GLU A 58 -3.86 2.95 4.01
C GLU A 58 -4.99 3.75 3.34
N GLY A 59 -6.12 3.12 3.03
CA GLY A 59 -7.29 3.80 2.46
C GLY A 59 -7.91 4.80 3.42
N TYR A 60 -8.15 4.38 4.65
CA TYR A 60 -8.81 5.22 5.65
C TYR A 60 -7.98 6.46 6.03
N TYR A 61 -6.67 6.30 6.16
CA TYR A 61 -5.75 7.38 6.57
C TYR A 61 -5.01 8.03 5.40
N ASN A 62 -5.41 7.79 4.15
CA ASN A 62 -4.72 8.31 2.97
C ASN A 62 -4.47 9.82 3.03
N ALA A 63 -5.46 10.61 3.41
CA ALA A 63 -5.31 12.07 3.55
C ALA A 63 -4.25 12.49 4.60
N THR A 64 -3.92 11.60 5.54
CA THR A 64 -2.88 11.83 6.56
C THR A 64 -1.51 11.37 6.07
N LEU A 65 -1.48 10.25 5.35
CA LEU A 65 -0.25 9.58 4.90
C LEU A 65 0.35 10.19 3.64
N ALA A 66 -0.48 10.61 2.69
CA ALA A 66 -0.03 11.06 1.36
C ALA A 66 0.71 12.40 1.35
N GLY A 67 0.48 13.28 2.35
CA GLY A 67 1.01 14.63 2.32
C GLY A 67 0.37 15.52 1.23
N VAL A 68 1.05 16.58 0.86
CA VAL A 68 0.59 17.54 -0.16
C VAL A 68 1.74 17.87 -1.09
N ASP A 69 1.53 17.74 -2.39
CA ASP A 69 2.54 18.07 -3.40
C ASP A 69 2.91 19.53 -3.39
N GLY A 70 4.19 19.81 -3.55
CA GLY A 70 4.69 21.13 -3.87
C GLY A 70 4.26 21.57 -5.27
N ARG A 71 4.37 22.82 -5.54
CA ARG A 71 4.06 23.40 -6.87
C ARG A 71 5.14 24.37 -7.30
N GLN A 72 5.57 24.23 -8.53
CA GLN A 72 6.47 25.19 -9.16
C GLN A 72 5.81 25.73 -10.42
N TYR A 73 5.66 27.03 -10.50
CA TYR A 73 5.16 27.70 -11.68
C TYR A 73 5.92 29.00 -11.92
N GLY A 74 5.98 29.39 -13.16
CA GLY A 74 6.68 30.61 -13.56
C GLY A 74 5.95 31.33 -14.66
N TYR A 75 6.20 32.63 -14.76
CA TYR A 75 5.76 33.47 -15.85
C TYR A 75 6.91 34.36 -16.33
N ILE A 76 6.85 34.74 -17.59
CA ILE A 76 7.80 35.69 -18.15
C ILE A 76 7.28 37.10 -17.83
N ASN A 77 8.10 37.87 -17.12
CA ASN A 77 7.77 39.25 -16.81
C ASN A 77 7.96 40.19 -18.03
N ASN A 78 7.60 41.47 -17.88
CA ASN A 78 7.70 42.44 -18.95
C ASN A 78 9.13 42.72 -19.43
N ASN A 79 10.16 42.28 -18.69
CA ASN A 79 11.56 42.40 -19.03
C ASN A 79 12.12 41.14 -19.69
N SER A 80 11.26 40.14 -19.99
CA SER A 80 11.63 38.82 -20.52
C SER A 80 12.40 37.95 -19.52
N ASP A 81 12.36 38.28 -18.22
CA ASP A 81 12.92 37.43 -17.18
C ASP A 81 11.88 36.42 -16.72
N VAL A 82 12.32 35.21 -16.34
CA VAL A 82 11.45 34.17 -15.77
C VAL A 82 11.36 34.37 -14.26
N GLU A 83 10.19 34.76 -13.79
CA GLU A 83 9.87 34.78 -12.36
C GLU A 83 9.26 33.42 -11.98
N GLN A 84 9.84 32.77 -10.97
CA GLN A 84 9.37 31.47 -10.47
C GLN A 84 8.78 31.61 -9.06
N THR A 85 7.67 30.95 -8.85
CA THR A 85 7.08 30.75 -7.52
C THR A 85 7.17 29.27 -7.18
N ILE A 86 7.78 28.96 -6.04
CA ILE A 86 7.90 27.61 -5.52
C ILE A 86 7.06 27.53 -4.24
N ILE A 87 6.16 26.56 -4.20
CA ILE A 87 5.43 26.16 -3.00
C ILE A 87 6.00 24.81 -2.61
N GLU A 88 6.67 24.75 -1.47
CA GLU A 88 7.29 23.53 -0.99
C GLU A 88 6.25 22.45 -0.69
N PRO A 89 6.59 21.16 -0.90
CA PRO A 89 5.72 20.06 -0.53
C PRO A 89 5.57 19.98 0.99
N THR A 90 4.49 19.36 1.43
CA THR A 90 4.29 19.02 2.84
C THR A 90 4.26 17.51 2.98
N ASP A 91 5.18 16.96 3.77
CA ASP A 91 5.26 15.52 4.00
C ASP A 91 3.99 14.97 4.67
N GLY A 92 3.64 13.75 4.32
CA GLY A 92 2.63 12.98 5.03
C GLY A 92 3.07 12.65 6.45
N LYS A 93 2.11 12.25 7.27
CA LYS A 93 2.38 11.83 8.65
C LYS A 93 2.47 10.32 8.74
N SER A 94 3.20 9.83 9.74
CA SER A 94 3.17 8.41 10.11
C SER A 94 1.99 8.12 11.03
N ILE A 95 1.47 6.90 10.94
CA ILE A 95 0.53 6.33 11.90
C ILE A 95 1.18 5.18 12.64
N GLU A 96 0.88 5.08 13.93
CA GLU A 96 1.28 3.96 14.77
C GLU A 96 0.02 3.16 15.09
N THR A 97 0.09 1.85 14.90
CA THR A 97 -1.03 0.92 15.14
C THR A 97 -0.77 0.10 16.38
N SER A 98 -1.83 -0.47 16.95
CA SER A 98 -1.74 -1.42 18.07
C SER A 98 -1.39 -2.84 17.64
N LEU A 99 -1.29 -3.12 16.33
CA LEU A 99 -0.97 -4.45 15.84
C LEU A 99 0.42 -4.92 16.29
N ASP A 100 0.47 -6.08 16.93
CA ASP A 100 1.72 -6.77 17.27
C ASP A 100 2.12 -7.69 16.13
N LEU A 101 3.23 -7.37 15.46
CA LEU A 101 3.70 -8.13 14.31
C LEU A 101 3.95 -9.60 14.63
N GLY A 102 4.51 -9.89 15.80
CA GLY A 102 4.80 -11.28 16.19
C GLY A 102 3.53 -12.08 16.43
N LEU A 103 2.54 -11.46 17.08
CA LEU A 103 1.24 -12.08 17.31
C LEU A 103 0.46 -12.26 16.00
N GLN A 104 0.49 -11.27 15.11
CA GLN A 104 -0.11 -11.34 13.79
C GLN A 104 0.41 -12.53 12.98
N GLN A 105 1.75 -12.70 12.89
CA GLN A 105 2.37 -13.82 12.19
C GLN A 105 2.01 -15.19 12.80
N ILE A 106 1.83 -15.25 14.12
CA ILE A 106 1.38 -16.48 14.78
C ILE A 106 -0.07 -16.79 14.37
N VAL A 107 -0.96 -15.81 14.40
CA VAL A 107 -2.36 -15.97 13.97
C VAL A 107 -2.43 -16.47 12.53
N GLU A 108 -1.78 -15.77 11.61
CA GLU A 108 -1.74 -16.11 10.19
C GLU A 108 -1.26 -17.55 9.93
N LYS A 109 -0.20 -17.95 10.63
CA LYS A 109 0.32 -19.33 10.53
C LYS A 109 -0.72 -20.38 10.95
N TYR A 110 -1.46 -20.11 12.04
CA TYR A 110 -2.44 -21.07 12.54
C TYR A 110 -3.73 -21.06 11.71
N VAL A 111 -4.16 -19.92 11.20
CA VAL A 111 -5.28 -19.81 10.27
C VAL A 111 -4.99 -20.61 9.01
N ASN A 112 -3.84 -20.38 8.35
CA ASN A 112 -3.44 -21.15 7.16
C ASN A 112 -3.45 -22.66 7.41
N THR A 113 -2.82 -23.08 8.53
CA THR A 113 -2.77 -24.49 8.88
C THR A 113 -4.15 -25.10 9.12
N PHE A 114 -5.08 -24.31 9.65
CA PHE A 114 -6.46 -24.75 9.90
C PHE A 114 -7.23 -24.85 8.57
N GLU A 115 -7.15 -23.88 7.71
CA GLU A 115 -7.80 -23.87 6.39
C GLU A 115 -7.32 -25.05 5.52
N GLU A 116 -6.03 -25.27 5.43
CA GLU A 116 -5.44 -26.40 4.71
C GLU A 116 -5.96 -27.77 5.22
N LYS A 117 -6.10 -27.92 6.54
CA LYS A 117 -6.49 -29.19 7.14
C LYS A 117 -7.99 -29.43 7.12
N MET A 118 -8.77 -28.40 7.31
CA MET A 118 -10.22 -28.48 7.51
C MET A 118 -11.01 -28.12 6.28
N GLY A 119 -10.40 -27.49 5.27
CA GLY A 119 -11.08 -27.00 4.08
C GLY A 119 -12.13 -25.94 4.43
N ALA A 120 -11.88 -25.14 5.48
CA ALA A 120 -12.75 -24.04 5.84
C ALA A 120 -12.72 -22.98 4.73
N LYS A 121 -13.88 -22.41 4.42
CA LYS A 121 -13.97 -21.41 3.37
C LYS A 121 -13.49 -20.04 3.83
N ASN A 122 -13.83 -19.67 5.04
CA ASN A 122 -13.42 -18.41 5.67
C ASN A 122 -13.13 -18.66 7.15
N VAL A 123 -12.04 -18.12 7.64
CA VAL A 123 -11.64 -18.15 9.06
C VAL A 123 -11.28 -16.75 9.49
N GLY A 124 -12.04 -16.18 10.40
CA GLY A 124 -11.73 -14.86 10.98
C GLY A 124 -11.18 -14.99 12.39
N VAL A 125 -10.10 -14.29 12.70
CA VAL A 125 -9.50 -14.22 14.03
C VAL A 125 -9.23 -12.77 14.41
N ILE A 126 -9.74 -12.34 15.56
CA ILE A 126 -9.45 -11.03 16.16
C ILE A 126 -8.89 -11.28 17.55
N ILE A 127 -7.74 -10.69 17.85
CA ILE A 127 -7.15 -10.69 19.20
C ILE A 127 -7.15 -9.26 19.73
N GLU A 128 -7.83 -9.06 20.84
CA GLU A 128 -8.03 -7.77 21.48
C GLU A 128 -7.53 -7.81 22.94
N ASP A 129 -6.92 -6.71 23.40
CA ASP A 129 -6.69 -6.51 24.84
C ASP A 129 -8.01 -6.08 25.51
N PRO A 130 -8.59 -6.90 26.39
CA PRO A 130 -9.88 -6.62 26.99
C PRO A 130 -9.88 -5.42 27.96
N LYS A 131 -8.70 -4.87 28.30
CA LYS A 131 -8.58 -3.71 29.19
C LYS A 131 -8.58 -2.40 28.43
N THR A 132 -7.97 -2.39 27.25
CA THR A 132 -7.77 -1.17 26.44
C THR A 132 -8.70 -1.12 25.24
N GLY A 133 -9.16 -2.26 24.74
CA GLY A 133 -9.90 -2.38 23.48
C GLY A 133 -8.98 -2.33 22.25
N GLU A 134 -7.67 -2.42 22.44
CA GLU A 134 -6.71 -2.41 21.35
C GLU A 134 -6.71 -3.74 20.62
N ILE A 135 -6.83 -3.70 19.30
CA ILE A 135 -6.69 -4.88 18.44
C ILE A 135 -5.20 -5.15 18.23
N LEU A 136 -4.74 -6.30 18.71
CA LEU A 136 -3.35 -6.71 18.63
C LEU A 136 -3.04 -7.56 17.41
N ALA A 137 -4.03 -8.29 16.89
CA ALA A 137 -3.95 -9.03 15.63
C ALA A 137 -5.35 -9.19 15.03
N MET A 138 -5.42 -9.17 13.70
CA MET A 138 -6.64 -9.43 12.93
C MET A 138 -6.27 -10.13 11.63
N ASP A 139 -6.95 -11.22 11.32
CA ASP A 139 -6.77 -12.01 10.12
C ASP A 139 -8.15 -12.54 9.67
N GLY A 140 -8.59 -12.23 8.51
CA GLY A 140 -9.95 -12.54 8.09
C GLY A 140 -10.21 -12.40 6.61
N GLY A 141 -9.23 -12.74 5.80
CA GLY A 141 -9.36 -12.68 4.37
C GLY A 141 -8.35 -13.55 3.64
N ASP A 142 -8.47 -13.55 2.33
CA ASP A 142 -7.47 -14.11 1.45
C ASP A 142 -6.17 -13.29 1.56
N ARG A 143 -5.03 -13.96 1.47
CA ARG A 143 -3.74 -13.28 1.54
C ARG A 143 -3.24 -12.88 0.19
N TYR A 144 -2.74 -11.67 0.11
CA TYR A 144 -2.14 -11.10 -1.09
C TYR A 144 -0.91 -10.25 -0.75
N ASP A 145 0.01 -10.14 -1.69
CA ASP A 145 1.18 -9.28 -1.53
C ASP A 145 0.78 -7.81 -1.68
N LEU A 146 0.94 -7.04 -0.62
CA LEU A 146 0.68 -5.60 -0.58
C LEU A 146 1.50 -4.81 -1.62
N ASN A 147 2.66 -5.34 -2.04
CA ASN A 147 3.47 -4.75 -3.12
C ASN A 147 2.94 -5.11 -4.52
N ASN A 148 2.09 -6.14 -4.64
CA ASN A 148 1.44 -6.56 -5.88
C ASN A 148 -0.04 -6.92 -5.64
N PRO A 149 -0.87 -6.00 -5.17
CA PRO A 149 -2.20 -6.29 -4.65
C PRO A 149 -3.22 -6.74 -5.71
N ARG A 150 -2.86 -6.72 -6.99
CA ARG A 150 -3.71 -7.19 -8.10
C ARG A 150 -3.38 -8.60 -8.56
N ASP A 151 -2.44 -9.26 -7.93
CA ASP A 151 -2.08 -10.63 -8.24
C ASP A 151 -3.08 -11.61 -7.62
N LEU A 152 -3.89 -12.24 -8.46
CA LEU A 152 -4.88 -13.22 -8.04
C LEU A 152 -4.32 -14.65 -7.91
N SER A 153 -3.02 -14.85 -8.19
CA SER A 153 -2.42 -16.18 -8.23
C SER A 153 -2.38 -16.91 -6.88
N ASN A 154 -2.51 -16.18 -5.77
CA ASN A 154 -2.61 -16.77 -4.43
C ASN A 154 -3.98 -17.40 -4.16
N VAL A 155 -5.02 -16.96 -4.87
CA VAL A 155 -6.42 -17.37 -4.62
C VAL A 155 -6.98 -18.22 -5.77
N TYR A 156 -6.55 -17.95 -7.00
CA TYR A 156 -7.07 -18.59 -8.21
C TYR A 156 -5.96 -19.25 -9.03
N SER A 157 -6.27 -20.34 -9.72
CA SER A 157 -5.35 -20.97 -10.66
C SER A 157 -5.19 -20.13 -11.93
N GLU A 158 -4.07 -20.31 -12.66
CA GLU A 158 -3.83 -19.62 -13.93
C GLU A 158 -4.96 -19.82 -14.96
N SER A 159 -5.59 -21.00 -14.97
CA SER A 159 -6.71 -21.31 -15.86
C SER A 159 -8.00 -20.58 -15.49
N GLU A 160 -8.24 -20.36 -14.21
CA GLU A 160 -9.39 -19.58 -13.74
C GLU A 160 -9.18 -18.10 -14.04
N ILE A 161 -7.99 -17.55 -13.75
CA ILE A 161 -7.67 -16.16 -14.06
C ILE A 161 -7.78 -15.88 -15.56
N ALA A 162 -7.27 -16.80 -16.41
CA ALA A 162 -7.34 -16.63 -17.86
C ALA A 162 -8.78 -16.76 -18.44
N ALA A 163 -9.69 -17.34 -17.69
CA ALA A 163 -11.11 -17.50 -18.09
C ALA A 163 -12.00 -16.33 -17.63
N MET A 164 -11.53 -15.51 -16.66
CA MET A 164 -12.29 -14.38 -16.12
C MET A 164 -12.43 -13.28 -17.17
N ASN A 165 -13.59 -12.68 -17.22
CA ASN A 165 -13.81 -11.40 -17.89
C ASN A 165 -13.48 -10.22 -16.95
N ASP A 166 -13.55 -8.99 -17.46
CA ASP A 166 -13.17 -7.79 -16.69
C ASP A 166 -14.03 -7.62 -15.43
N GLU A 167 -15.33 -7.92 -15.46
CA GLU A 167 -16.24 -7.82 -14.31
C GLU A 167 -15.91 -8.89 -13.26
N GLU A 168 -15.71 -10.13 -13.68
CA GLU A 168 -15.30 -11.24 -12.79
C GLU A 168 -13.94 -10.98 -12.15
N THR A 169 -13.01 -10.37 -12.87
CA THR A 169 -11.69 -9.99 -12.35
C THR A 169 -11.82 -8.92 -11.25
N VAL A 170 -12.67 -7.91 -11.47
CA VAL A 170 -12.92 -6.87 -10.46
C VAL A 170 -13.59 -7.44 -9.22
N ASP A 171 -14.57 -8.33 -9.40
CA ASP A 171 -15.25 -9.00 -8.29
C ASP A 171 -14.29 -9.89 -7.48
N ALA A 172 -13.41 -10.63 -8.17
CA ALA A 172 -12.40 -11.47 -7.54
C ALA A 172 -11.40 -10.62 -6.73
N LEU A 173 -10.94 -9.49 -7.28
CA LEU A 173 -10.06 -8.55 -6.56
C LEU A 173 -10.75 -7.97 -5.34
N ASN A 174 -11.98 -7.51 -5.46
CA ASN A 174 -12.74 -6.96 -4.33
C ASN A 174 -12.97 -8.01 -3.23
N GLY A 175 -13.23 -9.27 -3.62
CA GLY A 175 -13.33 -10.39 -2.69
C GLY A 175 -12.03 -10.63 -1.94
N MET A 176 -10.91 -10.69 -2.65
CA MET A 176 -9.57 -10.90 -2.07
C MET A 176 -9.16 -9.77 -1.12
N TRP A 177 -9.53 -8.53 -1.41
CA TRP A 177 -9.21 -7.37 -0.55
C TRP A 177 -10.14 -7.18 0.64
N SER A 178 -11.20 -8.00 0.72
CA SER A 178 -12.23 -7.87 1.76
C SER A 178 -11.77 -8.52 3.06
N ASN A 179 -11.81 -7.77 4.16
CA ASN A 179 -11.58 -8.32 5.49
C ASN A 179 -12.86 -8.90 6.06
N PHE A 180 -12.98 -10.22 6.06
CA PHE A 180 -14.13 -10.97 6.58
C PHE A 180 -14.52 -10.57 8.00
N CYS A 181 -13.55 -10.25 8.86
CA CYS A 181 -13.79 -9.88 10.26
C CYS A 181 -14.64 -8.61 10.42
N VAL A 182 -14.66 -7.72 9.41
CA VAL A 182 -15.34 -6.42 9.48
C VAL A 182 -16.37 -6.19 8.38
N THR A 183 -16.36 -6.99 7.32
CA THR A 183 -17.28 -6.83 6.19
C THR A 183 -18.49 -7.76 6.26
N ASP A 184 -18.33 -8.95 6.82
CA ASP A 184 -19.37 -9.98 6.78
C ASP A 184 -20.23 -9.95 8.04
N ALA A 185 -21.54 -10.04 7.84
CA ALA A 185 -22.50 -10.21 8.92
C ALA A 185 -22.83 -11.70 9.10
N TYR A 186 -22.90 -12.15 10.34
CA TYR A 186 -23.30 -13.49 10.67
C TYR A 186 -24.35 -13.50 11.79
N GLU A 187 -25.13 -14.57 11.87
CA GLU A 187 -26.09 -14.75 12.97
C GLU A 187 -25.40 -15.45 14.14
N PRO A 188 -25.11 -14.73 15.24
CA PRO A 188 -24.49 -15.32 16.42
C PRO A 188 -25.48 -16.29 17.08
N GLY A 189 -25.09 -17.54 17.19
CA GLY A 189 -25.86 -18.59 17.84
C GLY A 189 -25.48 -18.80 19.30
N SER A 190 -25.76 -20.00 19.83
CA SER A 190 -25.51 -20.38 21.23
C SER A 190 -24.00 -20.47 21.59
N VAL A 191 -23.12 -20.20 20.66
CA VAL A 191 -21.66 -20.25 20.84
C VAL A 191 -21.07 -18.85 21.13
N VAL A 192 -21.90 -17.81 21.06
CA VAL A 192 -21.52 -16.42 21.34
C VAL A 192 -22.23 -15.93 22.58
#